data_8e0b82087003564a637422441285e7dd
#
_entry.id   8e0b82087003564a637422441285e7dd
#
_cell.length_a   1.000
_cell.length_b   1.000
_cell.length_c   1.000
_cell.angle_alpha   90.00
_cell.angle_beta   90.00
_cell.angle_gamma   90.00
#
_symmetry.space_group_name_H-M   'P 1'
#
loop_
_entity.id
_entity.type
_entity.pdbx_description
1 polymer ?
#
loop_
_entity_poly.entity_id
_entity_poly.type
_entity_poly.pdbx_seq_one_letter_code
_entity_poly.pdbx_strand_id
1 'polypeptide(L)'
;MFFELIYPSVYQYREYKAGKNSQAEAHEAIRITYPHVLKDLEKACSDAKISEELALKLYQLIYVNTICSQSRNALYNQYDCIFKIKSESFKFSFKLLKEKGFLEIEELIQDKEELNKEEQESETENFSLKENDSVPLKEVFIKKIEKSSPKPYKENAFIPLLESEGIGRPSTYASFLDLLLKHKYISIDAKTNAITPTSQGLEVISFFKKDKEVDSIALLLSSLLIVY
;
A
#
# COMPACT_ATOMS: atom_id res chain seq x y z
N MET A 1 -17.27 21.45 -2.01
CA MET A 1 -18.68 21.67 -2.44
C MET A 1 -19.36 20.40 -2.95
N PHE A 2 -18.87 19.67 -3.97
CA PHE A 2 -19.52 18.44 -4.45
C PHE A 2 -19.53 17.30 -3.41
N PHE A 3 -18.40 16.99 -2.79
CA PHE A 3 -18.27 15.92 -1.79
C PHE A 3 -19.03 16.23 -0.50
N GLU A 4 -19.11 17.50 -0.10
CA GLU A 4 -19.91 17.97 1.04
C GLU A 4 -21.41 17.66 0.87
N LEU A 5 -21.91 17.72 -0.37
CA LEU A 5 -23.32 17.42 -0.68
C LEU A 5 -23.63 15.92 -0.67
N ILE A 6 -22.65 15.07 -1.05
CA ILE A 6 -22.87 13.62 -1.16
C ILE A 6 -22.59 12.89 0.16
N TYR A 7 -21.54 13.30 0.87
CA TYR A 7 -21.07 12.66 2.10
C TYR A 7 -20.88 13.68 3.24
N PRO A 8 -21.93 14.44 3.63
CA PRO A 8 -21.78 15.52 4.61
C PRO A 8 -21.33 15.03 5.99
N SER A 9 -21.67 13.79 6.35
CA SER A 9 -21.34 13.21 7.65
C SER A 9 -19.85 12.95 7.85
N VAL A 10 -19.13 12.68 6.77
CA VAL A 10 -17.71 12.31 6.81
C VAL A 10 -16.80 13.33 6.14
N TYR A 11 -17.36 14.30 5.42
CA TYR A 11 -16.56 15.30 4.72
C TYR A 11 -15.73 16.15 5.66
N GLN A 12 -14.44 16.33 5.29
CA GLN A 12 -13.51 17.26 5.92
C GLN A 12 -12.53 17.75 4.87
N TYR A 13 -12.62 19.03 4.53
CA TYR A 13 -11.64 19.64 3.62
C TYR A 13 -10.21 19.49 4.14
N ARG A 14 -9.30 19.09 3.25
CA ARG A 14 -7.87 18.95 3.54
C ARG A 14 -7.03 19.48 2.39
N GLU A 15 -5.96 20.17 2.76
CA GLU A 15 -4.90 20.54 1.85
C GLU A 15 -3.73 19.57 2.02
N TYR A 16 -3.25 19.05 0.90
CA TYR A 16 -2.07 18.20 0.86
C TYR A 16 -0.90 18.96 0.27
N LYS A 17 0.26 18.82 0.90
CA LYS A 17 1.52 19.33 0.37
C LYS A 17 2.29 18.17 -0.25
N ALA A 18 3.04 18.45 -1.31
CA ALA A 18 3.98 17.49 -1.88
C ALA A 18 4.93 16.98 -0.79
N GLY A 19 5.19 15.67 -0.78
CA GLY A 19 6.16 15.06 0.14
C GLY A 19 7.57 15.63 -0.10
N LYS A 20 8.44 15.63 0.92
CA LYS A 20 9.80 16.19 0.84
C LYS A 20 10.64 15.63 -0.33
N ASN A 21 10.38 14.39 -0.73
CA ASN A 21 11.06 13.69 -1.84
C ASN A 21 10.18 13.62 -3.09
N SER A 22 9.00 14.22 -3.07
CA SER A 22 8.09 14.22 -4.20
C SER A 22 8.66 15.12 -5.30
N GLN A 23 8.84 14.55 -6.47
CA GLN A 23 9.18 15.29 -7.68
C GLN A 23 7.93 15.80 -8.41
N ALA A 24 6.79 15.79 -7.70
CA ALA A 24 5.48 16.11 -8.23
C ALA A 24 5.17 17.60 -8.32
N GLU A 25 6.16 18.49 -8.18
CA GLU A 25 5.94 19.94 -8.26
C GLU A 25 5.27 20.40 -9.56
N ALA A 26 5.44 19.61 -10.64
CA ALA A 26 4.86 19.90 -11.95
C ALA A 26 3.56 19.11 -12.25
N HIS A 27 3.10 18.25 -11.36
CA HIS A 27 1.98 17.36 -11.62
C HIS A 27 0.94 17.46 -10.51
N GLU A 28 -0.33 17.44 -10.92
CA GLU A 28 -1.46 17.31 -9.99
C GLU A 28 -1.59 15.85 -9.49
N ALA A 29 -2.17 15.69 -8.30
CA ALA A 29 -2.57 14.38 -7.82
C ALA A 29 -3.63 13.76 -8.75
N ILE A 30 -3.58 12.44 -8.92
CA ILE A 30 -4.61 11.72 -9.66
C ILE A 30 -5.92 11.81 -8.88
N ARG A 31 -6.93 12.38 -9.49
CA ARG A 31 -8.27 12.56 -8.94
C ARG A 31 -9.31 12.53 -10.03
N ILE A 32 -10.56 12.30 -9.68
CA ILE A 32 -11.66 12.50 -10.62
C ILE A 32 -11.76 13.98 -11.01
N THR A 33 -11.96 14.23 -12.28
CA THR A 33 -12.16 15.60 -12.79
C THR A 33 -13.61 16.02 -12.68
N TYR A 34 -14.52 15.08 -12.87
CA TYR A 34 -15.96 15.25 -12.78
C TYR A 34 -16.63 13.93 -12.38
N PRO A 35 -17.69 13.94 -11.56
CA PRO A 35 -18.46 12.75 -11.24
C PRO A 35 -19.31 12.33 -12.45
N HIS A 36 -18.79 11.38 -13.21
CA HIS A 36 -19.49 10.83 -14.35
C HIS A 36 -20.55 9.82 -13.92
N VAL A 37 -21.66 9.81 -14.63
CA VAL A 37 -22.63 8.72 -14.52
C VAL A 37 -22.14 7.52 -15.35
N LEU A 38 -22.59 6.31 -15.00
CA LEU A 38 -22.14 5.05 -15.61
C LEU A 38 -22.22 5.09 -17.15
N LYS A 39 -23.30 5.63 -17.71
CA LYS A 39 -23.49 5.75 -19.16
C LYS A 39 -22.44 6.60 -19.88
N ASP A 40 -21.90 7.62 -19.22
CA ASP A 40 -20.84 8.44 -19.80
C ASP A 40 -19.54 7.67 -19.86
N LEU A 41 -19.27 6.82 -18.87
CA LEU A 41 -18.09 5.94 -18.84
C LEU A 41 -18.19 4.84 -19.90
N GLU A 42 -19.35 4.20 -20.04
CA GLU A 42 -19.62 3.20 -21.08
C GLU A 42 -19.32 3.76 -22.49
N LYS A 43 -19.86 4.96 -22.77
CA LYS A 43 -19.60 5.63 -24.04
C LYS A 43 -18.13 5.96 -24.24
N ALA A 44 -17.47 6.52 -23.24
CA ALA A 44 -16.04 6.86 -23.31
C ALA A 44 -15.16 5.62 -23.52
N CYS A 45 -15.49 4.49 -22.90
CA CYS A 45 -14.80 3.21 -23.06
C CYS A 45 -14.97 2.67 -24.47
N SER A 46 -16.19 2.72 -25.03
CA SER A 46 -16.47 2.30 -26.40
C SER A 46 -15.67 3.14 -27.41
N ASP A 47 -15.68 4.46 -27.27
CA ASP A 47 -14.94 5.37 -28.15
C ASP A 47 -13.43 5.15 -28.08
N ALA A 48 -12.91 4.85 -26.88
CA ALA A 48 -11.47 4.60 -26.65
C ALA A 48 -11.05 3.13 -26.89
N LYS A 49 -11.98 2.22 -27.17
CA LYS A 49 -11.74 0.76 -27.31
C LYS A 49 -11.06 0.14 -26.08
N ILE A 50 -11.49 0.55 -24.90
CA ILE A 50 -11.00 0.05 -23.62
C ILE A 50 -12.07 -0.89 -23.03
N SER A 51 -11.64 -1.89 -22.25
CA SER A 51 -12.55 -2.76 -21.50
C SER A 51 -13.36 -1.94 -20.49
N GLU A 52 -14.66 -1.97 -20.60
CA GLU A 52 -15.58 -1.27 -19.67
C GLU A 52 -15.35 -1.70 -18.23
N GLU A 53 -15.22 -3.00 -17.98
CA GLU A 53 -15.00 -3.53 -16.63
C GLU A 53 -13.73 -2.97 -16.01
N LEU A 54 -12.61 -2.95 -16.75
CA LEU A 54 -11.34 -2.44 -16.25
C LEU A 54 -11.40 -0.94 -16.01
N ALA A 55 -12.04 -0.18 -16.92
CA ALA A 55 -12.19 1.26 -16.79
C ALA A 55 -13.09 1.63 -15.59
N LEU A 56 -14.15 0.88 -15.35
CA LEU A 56 -15.03 1.07 -14.20
C LEU A 56 -14.30 0.82 -12.89
N LYS A 57 -13.55 -0.28 -12.79
CA LYS A 57 -12.74 -0.58 -11.60
C LYS A 57 -11.70 0.52 -11.33
N LEU A 58 -11.02 0.99 -12.37
CA LEU A 58 -10.05 2.08 -12.23
C LEU A 58 -10.72 3.39 -11.81
N TYR A 59 -11.85 3.73 -12.42
CA TYR A 59 -12.60 4.92 -12.05
C TYR A 59 -13.09 4.85 -10.59
N GLN A 60 -13.65 3.73 -10.17
CA GLN A 60 -14.05 3.48 -8.79
C GLN A 60 -12.89 3.67 -7.83
N LEU A 61 -11.73 3.08 -8.10
CA LEU A 61 -10.54 3.22 -7.27
C LEU A 61 -10.14 4.69 -7.10
N ILE A 62 -10.07 5.45 -8.20
CA ILE A 62 -9.72 6.87 -8.17
C ILE A 62 -10.80 7.67 -7.43
N TYR A 63 -12.08 7.36 -7.66
CA TYR A 63 -13.22 8.01 -7.01
C TYR A 63 -13.16 7.84 -5.49
N VAL A 64 -13.04 6.59 -5.02
CA VAL A 64 -12.95 6.27 -3.59
C VAL A 64 -11.77 6.99 -2.95
N ASN A 65 -10.58 6.85 -3.52
CA ASN A 65 -9.38 7.52 -2.99
C ASN A 65 -9.55 9.05 -2.93
N THR A 66 -10.17 9.65 -3.95
CA THR A 66 -10.42 11.09 -3.98
C THR A 66 -11.34 11.51 -2.83
N ILE A 67 -12.44 10.78 -2.59
CA ILE A 67 -13.39 11.10 -1.52
C ILE A 67 -12.79 10.82 -0.16
N CYS A 68 -12.16 9.67 0.03
CA CYS A 68 -11.50 9.31 1.29
C CYS A 68 -10.42 10.32 1.68
N SER A 69 -9.70 10.87 0.69
CA SER A 69 -8.69 11.92 0.94
C SER A 69 -9.29 13.20 1.54
N GLN A 70 -10.56 13.49 1.25
CA GLN A 70 -11.31 14.65 1.76
C GLN A 70 -12.32 14.25 2.85
N SER A 71 -12.08 13.14 3.54
CA SER A 71 -12.93 12.63 4.61
C SER A 71 -12.22 12.67 5.96
N ARG A 72 -12.99 12.61 7.05
CA ARG A 72 -12.44 12.53 8.41
C ARG A 72 -11.63 11.25 8.59
N ASN A 73 -10.62 11.31 9.46
CA ASN A 73 -9.85 10.12 9.82
C ASN A 73 -10.70 9.08 10.52
N ALA A 74 -10.40 7.82 10.30
CA ALA A 74 -10.79 6.77 11.22
C ALA A 74 -10.04 6.95 12.55
N LEU A 75 -10.76 6.86 13.65
CA LEU A 75 -10.20 6.98 14.98
C LEU A 75 -10.22 5.62 15.68
N TYR A 76 -9.08 5.29 16.29
CA TYR A 76 -8.92 4.05 17.03
C TYR A 76 -8.50 4.34 18.47
N ASN A 77 -9.08 3.62 19.41
CA ASN A 77 -8.54 3.52 20.77
C ASN A 77 -7.44 2.46 20.74
N GLN A 78 -6.21 2.85 21.10
CA GLN A 78 -5.11 1.91 21.25
C GLN A 78 -5.01 1.49 22.72
N TYR A 79 -4.91 0.19 22.96
CA TYR A 79 -4.73 -0.41 24.27
C TYR A 79 -3.39 -1.12 24.31
N ASP A 80 -2.56 -0.70 25.26
CA ASP A 80 -1.26 -1.32 25.54
C ASP A 80 -1.37 -2.01 26.91
N CYS A 81 -1.49 -3.33 26.88
CA CYS A 81 -1.67 -4.15 28.07
C CYS A 81 -0.37 -4.80 28.50
N ILE A 82 -0.08 -4.77 29.79
CA ILE A 82 1.07 -5.47 30.39
C ILE A 82 0.53 -6.43 31.43
N PHE A 83 0.62 -7.72 31.15
CA PHE A 83 0.26 -8.78 32.09
C PHE A 83 1.50 -9.23 32.85
N LYS A 84 1.40 -9.30 34.19
CA LYS A 84 2.47 -9.80 35.05
C LYS A 84 2.10 -11.18 35.56
N ILE A 85 3.00 -12.14 35.35
CA ILE A 85 2.86 -13.49 35.88
C ILE A 85 4.14 -13.81 36.66
N LYS A 86 4.08 -13.77 37.98
CA LYS A 86 5.26 -13.85 38.85
C LYS A 86 6.28 -12.75 38.51
N SER A 87 7.48 -13.11 38.08
CA SER A 87 8.56 -12.18 37.68
C SER A 87 8.51 -11.74 36.23
N GLU A 88 7.69 -12.40 35.42
CA GLU A 88 7.66 -12.18 33.96
C GLU A 88 6.57 -11.20 33.55
N SER A 89 6.85 -10.43 32.50
CA SER A 89 5.93 -9.44 31.93
C SER A 89 5.65 -9.75 30.46
N PHE A 90 4.37 -9.78 30.11
CA PHE A 90 3.91 -10.02 28.76
C PHE A 90 3.20 -8.77 28.24
N LYS A 91 3.62 -8.26 27.07
CA LYS A 91 2.99 -7.12 26.43
C LYS A 91 2.09 -7.57 25.30
N PHE A 92 0.93 -6.95 25.24
CA PHE A 92 -0.03 -7.15 24.15
C PHE A 92 -0.63 -5.79 23.79
N SER A 93 -0.67 -5.47 22.50
CA SER A 93 -1.24 -4.21 22.01
C SER A 93 -2.27 -4.50 20.96
N PHE A 94 -3.40 -3.80 21.02
CA PHE A 94 -4.46 -3.90 20.00
C PHE A 94 -5.16 -2.54 19.85
N LYS A 95 -5.94 -2.42 18.77
CA LYS A 95 -6.70 -1.20 18.48
C LYS A 95 -8.16 -1.56 18.29
N LEU A 96 -9.05 -0.78 18.90
CA LEU A 96 -10.49 -0.84 18.66
C LEU A 96 -10.92 0.39 17.88
N LEU A 97 -11.72 0.18 16.83
CA LEU A 97 -12.28 1.26 16.03
C LEU A 97 -13.26 2.07 16.90
N LYS A 98 -13.02 3.38 17.00
CA LYS A 98 -13.88 4.32 17.72
C LYS A 98 -14.82 5.06 16.78
N GLU A 99 -14.28 5.56 15.68
CA GLU A 99 -15.03 6.30 14.65
C GLU A 99 -14.56 5.85 13.28
N LYS A 100 -15.47 5.50 12.40
CA LYS A 100 -15.15 4.98 11.07
C LYS A 100 -14.51 6.02 10.16
N GLY A 101 -14.99 7.27 10.18
CA GLY A 101 -14.47 8.31 9.30
C GLY A 101 -14.51 7.87 7.83
N PHE A 102 -13.37 7.93 7.12
CA PHE A 102 -13.29 7.54 5.70
C PHE A 102 -13.61 6.07 5.42
N LEU A 103 -13.51 5.18 6.40
CA LEU A 103 -13.88 3.77 6.24
C LEU A 103 -15.36 3.58 5.90
N GLU A 104 -16.24 4.53 6.29
CA GLU A 104 -17.65 4.50 5.87
C GLU A 104 -17.78 4.54 4.34
N ILE A 105 -16.89 5.27 3.65
CA ILE A 105 -16.90 5.38 2.19
C ILE A 105 -16.37 4.10 1.55
N GLU A 106 -15.32 3.53 2.09
CA GLU A 106 -14.76 2.27 1.59
C GLU A 106 -15.77 1.13 1.69
N GLU A 107 -16.46 1.01 2.83
CA GLU A 107 -17.51 -0.01 3.05
C GLU A 107 -18.71 0.12 2.10
N LEU A 108 -19.06 1.36 1.68
CA LEU A 108 -20.17 1.58 0.76
C LEU A 108 -19.88 1.14 -0.67
N ILE A 109 -18.59 1.09 -1.05
CA ILE A 109 -18.16 0.94 -2.44
C ILE A 109 -17.49 -0.42 -2.69
N GLN A 110 -16.91 -1.03 -1.66
CA GLN A 110 -16.36 -2.37 -1.78
C GLN A 110 -17.49 -3.40 -1.83
N ASP A 111 -17.46 -4.25 -2.87
CA ASP A 111 -18.35 -5.40 -2.92
C ASP A 111 -18.13 -6.26 -1.68
N LYS A 112 -19.23 -6.64 -1.00
CA LYS A 112 -19.22 -7.42 0.25
C LYS A 112 -18.45 -8.75 0.17
N GLU A 113 -18.09 -9.21 -1.03
CA GLU A 113 -17.32 -10.43 -1.24
C GLU A 113 -15.80 -10.25 -1.01
N GLU A 114 -15.25 -9.03 -1.14
CA GLU A 114 -13.84 -8.75 -0.84
C GLU A 114 -13.60 -8.46 0.65
N LEU A 115 -14.55 -7.88 1.35
CA LEU A 115 -14.48 -7.60 2.79
C LEU A 115 -14.27 -8.86 3.66
N ASN A 116 -14.77 -10.03 3.19
CA ASN A 116 -14.65 -11.29 3.94
C ASN A 116 -13.25 -11.92 3.95
N LYS A 117 -12.25 -11.34 3.28
CA LYS A 117 -10.89 -11.90 3.26
C LYS A 117 -9.89 -11.19 4.18
N GLU A 118 -10.19 -10.00 4.66
CA GLU A 118 -9.31 -9.22 5.55
C GLU A 118 -9.96 -8.83 6.89
N GLU A 119 -11.23 -9.09 7.10
CA GLU A 119 -11.82 -9.07 8.42
C GLU A 119 -11.25 -10.24 9.26
N GLN A 120 -10.02 -10.07 9.70
CA GLN A 120 -9.71 -10.52 11.05
C GLN A 120 -10.71 -9.78 11.93
N GLU A 121 -11.69 -10.55 12.38
CA GLU A 121 -12.72 -10.23 13.34
C GLU A 121 -12.28 -9.04 14.22
N SER A 122 -12.63 -7.83 13.83
CA SER A 122 -12.73 -6.75 14.77
C SER A 122 -13.96 -7.10 15.61
N GLU A 123 -13.83 -8.11 16.45
CA GLU A 123 -14.71 -8.29 17.56
C GLU A 123 -14.72 -6.96 18.29
N THR A 124 -15.77 -6.20 18.05
CA THR A 124 -16.14 -5.04 18.87
C THR A 124 -16.56 -5.54 20.24
N GLU A 125 -15.75 -6.43 20.81
CA GLU A 125 -15.89 -6.82 22.20
C GLU A 125 -15.51 -5.61 23.03
N ASN A 126 -16.45 -5.18 23.82
CA ASN A 126 -16.24 -4.16 24.82
C ASN A 126 -15.08 -4.61 25.74
N PHE A 127 -13.89 -4.11 25.42
CA PHE A 127 -12.73 -4.34 26.26
C PHE A 127 -13.00 -3.71 27.62
N SER A 128 -13.22 -4.54 28.63
CA SER A 128 -13.68 -4.12 29.95
C SER A 128 -12.62 -4.22 31.06
N LEU A 129 -11.41 -4.67 30.71
CA LEU A 129 -10.33 -4.79 31.69
C LEU A 129 -9.86 -3.40 32.17
N LYS A 130 -9.65 -3.31 33.48
CA LYS A 130 -9.11 -2.13 34.14
C LYS A 130 -7.69 -2.40 34.64
N GLU A 131 -6.98 -1.34 34.95
CA GLU A 131 -5.67 -1.45 35.58
C GLU A 131 -5.76 -2.21 36.88
N ASN A 132 -4.85 -3.18 37.08
CA ASN A 132 -4.78 -4.10 38.21
C ASN A 132 -5.87 -5.18 38.30
N ASP A 133 -6.65 -5.37 37.23
CA ASP A 133 -7.54 -6.52 37.17
C ASP A 133 -6.76 -7.85 37.12
N SER A 134 -7.29 -8.88 37.78
CA SER A 134 -6.75 -10.24 37.72
C SER A 134 -7.47 -11.04 36.65
N VAL A 135 -6.71 -11.59 35.70
CA VAL A 135 -7.23 -12.38 34.59
C VAL A 135 -6.80 -13.83 34.77
N PRO A 136 -7.72 -14.83 34.69
CA PRO A 136 -7.35 -16.22 34.78
C PRO A 136 -6.53 -16.66 33.56
N LEU A 137 -5.38 -17.27 33.82
CA LEU A 137 -4.55 -17.86 32.77
C LEU A 137 -5.15 -19.20 32.36
N LYS A 138 -5.58 -19.35 31.09
CA LYS A 138 -6.14 -20.60 30.58
C LYS A 138 -5.06 -21.55 30.08
N GLU A 139 -4.15 -21.04 29.26
CA GLU A 139 -3.16 -21.85 28.57
C GLU A 139 -1.91 -21.04 28.27
N VAL A 140 -0.77 -21.69 28.27
CA VAL A 140 0.52 -21.13 27.82
C VAL A 140 1.09 -22.06 26.76
N PHE A 141 1.40 -21.54 25.60
CA PHE A 141 2.08 -22.28 24.55
C PHE A 141 3.26 -21.49 24.01
N ILE A 142 4.29 -22.20 23.59
CA ILE A 142 5.46 -21.64 22.94
C ILE A 142 5.37 -21.90 21.45
N LYS A 143 5.30 -20.84 20.66
CA LYS A 143 5.38 -20.92 19.19
C LYS A 143 6.77 -20.55 18.73
N LYS A 144 7.49 -21.50 18.14
CA LYS A 144 8.75 -21.22 17.45
C LYS A 144 8.42 -20.45 16.17
N ILE A 145 8.92 -19.21 16.06
CA ILE A 145 8.79 -18.40 14.86
C ILE A 145 10.17 -18.36 14.19
N GLU A 146 10.26 -18.91 13.01
CA GLU A 146 11.45 -18.78 12.19
C GLU A 146 11.35 -17.49 11.37
N LYS A 147 12.38 -16.65 11.46
CA LYS A 147 12.45 -15.47 10.61
C LYS A 147 12.71 -15.93 9.18
N SER A 148 11.81 -15.60 8.28
CA SER A 148 12.07 -15.78 6.85
C SER A 148 13.00 -14.69 6.34
N SER A 149 13.76 -14.99 5.29
CA SER A 149 14.50 -13.99 4.52
C SER A 149 13.56 -12.89 4.03
N PRO A 150 14.06 -11.68 3.77
CA PRO A 150 13.27 -10.65 3.09
C PRO A 150 12.66 -11.22 1.81
N LYS A 151 11.39 -10.90 1.56
CA LYS A 151 10.71 -11.35 0.33
C LYS A 151 11.25 -10.56 -0.86
N PRO A 152 11.38 -11.19 -2.04
CA PRO A 152 11.69 -10.46 -3.27
C PRO A 152 10.69 -9.34 -3.52
N TYR A 153 11.16 -8.26 -4.15
CA TYR A 153 10.26 -7.18 -4.58
C TYR A 153 9.24 -7.71 -5.57
N LYS A 154 8.06 -7.15 -5.51
CA LYS A 154 7.00 -7.37 -6.51
C LYS A 154 6.86 -6.11 -7.37
N GLU A 155 6.18 -6.25 -8.50
CA GLU A 155 5.94 -5.16 -9.44
C GLU A 155 5.29 -3.94 -8.78
N ASN A 156 4.31 -4.15 -7.90
CA ASN A 156 3.64 -3.08 -7.15
C ASN A 156 4.54 -2.35 -6.14
N ALA A 157 5.62 -2.97 -5.70
CA ALA A 157 6.59 -2.37 -4.79
C ALA A 157 7.76 -1.70 -5.53
N PHE A 158 7.90 -1.95 -6.84
CA PHE A 158 9.04 -1.48 -7.62
C PHE A 158 9.05 0.05 -7.81
N ILE A 159 7.91 0.64 -8.19
CA ILE A 159 7.80 2.09 -8.36
C ILE A 159 8.04 2.85 -7.04
N PRO A 160 7.40 2.49 -5.91
CA PRO A 160 7.70 3.07 -4.62
C PRO A 160 9.18 2.94 -4.21
N LEU A 161 9.84 1.84 -4.57
CA LEU A 161 11.27 1.67 -4.34
C LEU A 161 12.10 2.68 -5.14
N LEU A 162 11.84 2.81 -6.45
CA LEU A 162 12.52 3.81 -7.30
C LEU A 162 12.36 5.23 -6.74
N GLU A 163 11.15 5.56 -6.30
CA GLU A 163 10.86 6.86 -5.71
C GLU A 163 11.62 7.08 -4.40
N SER A 164 11.65 6.09 -3.52
CA SER A 164 12.38 6.17 -2.23
C SER A 164 13.89 6.33 -2.41
N GLU A 165 14.44 5.73 -3.46
CA GLU A 165 15.87 5.83 -3.81
C GLU A 165 16.18 7.07 -4.69
N GLY A 166 15.18 7.87 -5.06
CA GLY A 166 15.34 9.05 -5.90
C GLY A 166 15.70 8.74 -7.36
N ILE A 167 15.39 7.52 -7.83
CA ILE A 167 15.70 7.03 -9.17
C ILE A 167 14.54 7.34 -10.13
N GLY A 168 14.86 7.98 -11.25
CA GLY A 168 13.87 8.27 -12.29
C GLY A 168 12.95 9.44 -11.98
N ARG A 169 11.84 9.50 -12.68
CA ARG A 169 10.78 10.50 -12.60
C ARG A 169 9.43 9.84 -12.83
N PRO A 170 8.30 10.41 -12.42
CA PRO A 170 6.97 9.84 -12.65
C PRO A 170 6.71 9.43 -14.09
N SER A 171 7.18 10.23 -15.06
CA SER A 171 7.05 9.93 -16.49
C SER A 171 7.88 8.75 -16.99
N THR A 172 8.89 8.31 -16.22
CA THR A 172 9.81 7.23 -16.62
C THR A 172 9.61 5.93 -15.82
N TYR A 173 8.92 5.95 -14.68
CA TYR A 173 8.79 4.77 -13.82
C TYR A 173 8.21 3.56 -14.55
N ALA A 174 7.14 3.74 -15.32
CA ALA A 174 6.50 2.65 -16.05
C ALA A 174 7.44 1.98 -17.06
N SER A 175 8.35 2.75 -17.69
CA SER A 175 9.28 2.22 -18.68
C SER A 175 10.49 1.48 -18.10
N PHE A 176 10.82 1.69 -16.83
CA PHE A 176 12.00 1.04 -16.22
C PHE A 176 11.84 -0.49 -16.17
N LEU A 177 10.70 -0.94 -15.69
CA LEU A 177 10.45 -2.37 -15.56
C LEU A 177 10.49 -3.07 -16.92
N ASP A 178 9.83 -2.47 -17.93
CA ASP A 178 9.80 -2.98 -19.29
C ASP A 178 11.21 -3.04 -19.92
N LEU A 179 12.05 -2.03 -19.68
CA LEU A 179 13.43 -2.00 -20.15
C LEU A 179 14.27 -3.10 -19.51
N LEU A 180 14.15 -3.30 -18.18
CA LEU A 180 14.87 -4.34 -17.48
C LEU A 180 14.48 -5.74 -17.98
N LEU A 181 13.18 -5.97 -18.22
CA LEU A 181 12.66 -7.21 -18.81
C LEU A 181 13.14 -7.40 -20.25
N LYS A 182 13.06 -6.37 -21.08
CA LYS A 182 13.50 -6.38 -22.47
C LYS A 182 14.99 -6.73 -22.60
N HIS A 183 15.81 -6.20 -21.72
CA HIS A 183 17.23 -6.50 -21.68
C HIS A 183 17.56 -7.80 -20.92
N LYS A 184 16.55 -8.49 -20.41
CA LYS A 184 16.71 -9.75 -19.68
C LYS A 184 17.61 -9.61 -18.42
N TYR A 185 17.62 -8.45 -17.78
CA TYR A 185 18.34 -8.24 -16.54
C TYR A 185 17.59 -8.77 -15.33
N ILE A 186 16.26 -8.80 -15.45
CA ILE A 186 15.35 -9.36 -14.44
C ILE A 186 14.35 -10.32 -15.10
N SER A 187 13.73 -11.15 -14.28
CA SER A 187 12.56 -11.96 -14.62
C SER A 187 11.47 -11.76 -13.59
N ILE A 188 10.22 -11.92 -13.97
CA ILE A 188 9.06 -11.87 -13.09
C ILE A 188 8.45 -13.27 -13.05
N ASP A 189 8.29 -13.80 -11.85
CA ASP A 189 7.60 -15.06 -11.63
C ASP A 189 6.09 -14.89 -11.88
N ALA A 190 5.53 -15.69 -12.79
CA ALA A 190 4.14 -15.56 -13.22
C ALA A 190 3.10 -15.85 -12.12
N LYS A 191 3.47 -16.57 -11.04
CA LYS A 191 2.55 -16.93 -9.95
C LYS A 191 2.60 -15.95 -8.80
N THR A 192 3.79 -15.49 -8.46
CA THR A 192 4.03 -14.67 -7.27
C THR A 192 4.21 -13.19 -7.60
N ASN A 193 4.40 -12.85 -8.88
CA ASN A 193 4.81 -11.52 -9.36
C ASN A 193 6.13 -11.03 -8.72
N ALA A 194 6.97 -11.98 -8.27
CA ALA A 194 8.26 -11.67 -7.66
C ALA A 194 9.28 -11.32 -8.75
N ILE A 195 9.97 -10.22 -8.56
CA ILE A 195 11.06 -9.76 -9.43
C ILE A 195 12.35 -10.43 -8.96
N THR A 196 13.05 -11.12 -9.87
CA THR A 196 14.34 -11.78 -9.58
C THR A 196 15.38 -11.37 -10.62
N PRO A 197 16.64 -11.12 -10.20
CA PRO A 197 17.72 -10.86 -11.14
C PRO A 197 18.06 -12.10 -11.92
N THR A 198 18.42 -11.93 -13.18
CA THR A 198 18.98 -13.00 -14.03
C THR A 198 20.50 -13.06 -13.90
N SER A 199 21.12 -14.14 -14.39
CA SER A 199 22.59 -14.23 -14.46
C SER A 199 23.19 -13.05 -15.22
N GLN A 200 22.58 -12.68 -16.35
CA GLN A 200 23.00 -11.51 -17.14
C GLN A 200 22.90 -10.21 -16.35
N GLY A 201 21.82 -10.00 -15.60
CA GLY A 201 21.67 -8.83 -14.74
C GLY A 201 22.76 -8.76 -13.65
N LEU A 202 23.07 -9.90 -13.02
CA LEU A 202 24.14 -9.99 -12.02
C LEU A 202 25.53 -9.73 -12.59
N GLU A 203 25.80 -10.20 -13.83
CA GLU A 203 27.05 -9.93 -14.54
C GLU A 203 27.24 -8.43 -14.82
N VAL A 204 26.18 -7.77 -15.31
CA VAL A 204 26.20 -6.33 -15.57
C VAL A 204 26.52 -5.54 -14.30
N ILE A 205 25.86 -5.87 -13.17
CA ILE A 205 26.15 -5.22 -11.89
C ILE A 205 27.57 -5.50 -11.42
N SER A 206 28.04 -6.74 -11.57
CA SER A 206 29.39 -7.11 -11.19
C SER A 206 30.43 -6.34 -12.00
N PHE A 207 30.13 -6.05 -13.27
CA PHE A 207 30.98 -5.21 -14.11
C PHE A 207 31.05 -3.79 -13.58
N PHE A 208 29.91 -3.15 -13.31
CA PHE A 208 29.87 -1.79 -12.79
C PHE A 208 30.47 -1.66 -11.38
N LYS A 209 30.34 -2.66 -10.52
CA LYS A 209 30.96 -2.66 -9.18
C LYS A 209 32.49 -2.73 -9.19
N LYS A 210 33.09 -3.18 -10.28
CA LYS A 210 34.56 -3.22 -10.42
C LYS A 210 35.15 -1.86 -10.78
N ASP A 211 34.36 -0.98 -11.33
CA ASP A 211 34.78 0.33 -11.78
C ASP A 211 34.41 1.39 -10.73
N LYS A 212 35.41 1.86 -9.96
CA LYS A 212 35.21 2.80 -8.83
C LYS A 212 34.63 4.15 -9.22
N GLU A 213 34.75 4.53 -10.49
CA GLU A 213 34.16 5.77 -11.01
C GLU A 213 32.64 5.67 -11.20
N VAL A 214 32.06 4.47 -11.16
CA VAL A 214 30.65 4.17 -11.38
C VAL A 214 29.93 3.75 -10.08
N ASP A 215 30.58 3.91 -8.93
CA ASP A 215 30.06 3.49 -7.61
C ASP A 215 28.65 4.03 -7.31
N SER A 216 28.30 5.23 -7.75
CA SER A 216 26.97 5.81 -7.55
C SER A 216 25.90 5.09 -8.37
N ILE A 217 26.19 4.71 -9.61
CA ILE A 217 25.26 3.95 -10.47
C ILE A 217 25.21 2.49 -10.05
N ALA A 218 26.35 1.91 -9.65
CA ALA A 218 26.44 0.54 -9.14
C ALA A 218 25.70 0.38 -7.79
N LEU A 219 25.76 1.39 -6.91
CA LEU A 219 24.97 1.45 -5.68
C LEU A 219 23.47 1.50 -5.98
N LEU A 220 23.07 2.28 -6.96
CA LEU A 220 21.69 2.39 -7.43
C LEU A 220 21.16 1.07 -8.01
N LEU A 221 21.94 0.41 -8.86
CA LEU A 221 21.60 -0.89 -9.43
C LEU A 221 21.70 -2.01 -8.39
N SER A 222 22.60 -1.89 -7.40
CA SER A 222 22.75 -2.89 -6.36
C SER A 222 21.64 -2.82 -5.32
N SER A 223 21.13 -1.64 -4.95
CA SER A 223 19.97 -1.52 -4.09
C SER A 223 18.72 -2.12 -4.73
N LEU A 224 18.61 -2.04 -6.06
CA LEU A 224 17.51 -2.66 -6.84
C LEU A 224 17.64 -4.19 -6.95
N LEU A 225 18.83 -4.75 -6.88
CA LEU A 225 19.10 -6.17 -7.18
C LEU A 225 19.71 -6.95 -5.99
N ILE A 226 20.13 -6.27 -4.92
CA ILE A 226 20.68 -6.92 -3.71
C ILE A 226 19.69 -6.78 -2.56
N VAL A 227 18.66 -7.59 -2.59
CA VAL A 227 18.01 -8.11 -1.39
C VAL A 227 18.14 -9.64 -1.43
N TYR A 228 19.39 -10.08 -1.44
CA TYR A 228 19.76 -11.48 -1.18
C TYR A 228 20.97 -11.51 -0.24
#